data_3662ae3455283564ac61c6fdd49f1227
#
_entry.id   3662ae3455283564ac61c6fdd49f1227
#
_cell.length_a   1.000
_cell.length_b   1.000
_cell.length_c   1.000
_cell.angle_alpha   90.00
_cell.angle_beta   90.00
_cell.angle_gamma   90.00
#
_symmetry.space_group_name_H-M   'P 1'
#
loop_
_entity.id
_entity.type
_entity.pdbx_description
1 polymer ?
#
loop_
_entity_poly.entity_id
_entity_poly.type
_entity_poly.pdbx_seq_one_letter_code
_entity_poly.pdbx_strand_id
1 'polypeptide(L)'
;MIDQKLIREWITPFSEAVGLPYLPVHFVSLLRSLMLWWSLQLLSHSLSPYLFPRTFSNMSTRTRIHWDLHVVSLIHSAVVAPLITYFWLYMDDKVDRIFGYQYELGQLYALPLGYFVWDVIVSLRYEGPAFILHGVLGLSANILVYKPFLMFQGLSIVMWELSTPFLNIHWFLDKLGLTGSRIQFVNALCLLLTYVIVRMTFGVYASYELISLLWSPSGQNVSMILKWYYSLGLPVLNMLNYMWFFKMLRAMHKRFFAPAKNRSQ
;
A
#
# COMPACT_ATOMS: atom_id res chain seq x y z
N MET A 1 30.57 -2.52 6.11
CA MET A 1 29.58 -1.47 6.37
C MET A 1 29.49 -0.63 5.10
N ILE A 2 28.33 -0.52 4.45
CA ILE A 2 28.18 0.27 3.23
C ILE A 2 28.39 1.73 3.61
N ASP A 3 29.35 2.41 2.94
CA ASP A 3 29.62 3.82 3.20
C ASP A 3 28.42 4.67 2.70
N GLN A 4 27.61 5.13 3.64
CA GLN A 4 26.43 5.92 3.33
C GLN A 4 26.77 7.24 2.62
N LYS A 5 27.94 7.81 2.89
CA LYS A 5 28.41 9.03 2.25
C LYS A 5 28.67 8.79 0.77
N LEU A 6 29.37 7.71 0.45
CA LEU A 6 29.68 7.34 -0.93
C LEU A 6 28.41 7.08 -1.75
N ILE A 7 27.45 6.34 -1.18
CA ILE A 7 26.15 6.10 -1.86
C ILE A 7 25.42 7.41 -2.10
N ARG A 8 25.39 8.30 -1.10
CA ARG A 8 24.73 9.59 -1.22
C ARG A 8 25.35 10.43 -2.34
N GLU A 9 26.68 10.51 -2.39
CA GLU A 9 27.41 11.24 -3.43
C GLU A 9 27.12 10.65 -4.83
N TRP A 10 27.05 9.33 -4.93
CA TRP A 10 26.79 8.65 -6.19
C TRP A 10 25.38 8.87 -6.74
N ILE A 11 24.34 8.88 -5.87
CA ILE A 11 22.94 9.05 -6.30
C ILE A 11 22.53 10.52 -6.50
N THR A 12 23.28 11.47 -5.92
CA THR A 12 22.92 12.90 -5.95
C THR A 12 22.75 13.44 -7.38
N PRO A 13 23.66 13.20 -8.35
CA PRO A 13 23.49 13.75 -9.71
C PRO A 13 22.22 13.25 -10.41
N PHE A 14 21.90 11.96 -10.22
CA PHE A 14 20.66 11.39 -10.75
C PHE A 14 19.44 12.02 -10.07
N SER A 15 19.47 12.12 -8.75
CA SER A 15 18.39 12.66 -7.94
C SER A 15 18.07 14.12 -8.31
N GLU A 16 19.08 14.94 -8.51
CA GLU A 16 18.93 16.32 -8.95
C GLU A 16 18.36 16.40 -10.36
N ALA A 17 18.85 15.58 -11.29
CA ALA A 17 18.37 15.54 -12.67
C ALA A 17 16.87 15.18 -12.78
N VAL A 18 16.37 14.30 -11.88
CA VAL A 18 14.94 13.92 -11.85
C VAL A 18 14.10 14.78 -10.89
N GLY A 19 14.71 15.79 -10.23
CA GLY A 19 14.02 16.73 -9.35
C GLY A 19 13.56 16.14 -8.01
N LEU A 20 14.35 15.24 -7.42
CA LEU A 20 14.11 14.57 -6.12
C LEU A 20 15.23 14.90 -5.11
N PRO A 21 15.43 16.17 -4.69
CA PRO A 21 16.61 16.60 -3.93
C PRO A 21 16.80 15.90 -2.57
N TYR A 22 15.72 15.37 -1.97
CA TYR A 22 15.79 14.67 -0.70
C TYR A 22 15.98 13.14 -0.84
N LEU A 23 15.89 12.58 -2.04
CA LEU A 23 16.11 11.15 -2.26
C LEU A 23 17.50 10.67 -1.79
N PRO A 24 18.63 11.38 -2.02
CA PRO A 24 19.93 10.90 -1.59
C PRO A 24 20.07 10.70 -0.08
N VAL A 25 19.33 11.50 0.71
CA VAL A 25 19.32 11.40 2.18
C VAL A 25 18.64 10.11 2.65
N HIS A 26 17.64 9.62 1.91
CA HIS A 26 16.81 8.48 2.26
C HIS A 26 17.11 7.23 1.43
N PHE A 27 18.02 7.32 0.46
CA PHE A 27 18.23 6.25 -0.51
C PHE A 27 18.71 4.94 0.14
N VAL A 28 19.56 5.02 1.16
CA VAL A 28 20.00 3.83 1.91
C VAL A 28 18.83 3.17 2.64
N SER A 29 17.90 3.97 3.21
CA SER A 29 16.70 3.46 3.86
C SER A 29 15.75 2.81 2.85
N LEU A 30 15.63 3.39 1.65
CA LEU A 30 14.89 2.80 0.54
C LEU A 30 15.49 1.43 0.12
N LEU A 31 16.79 1.34 -0.07
CA LEU A 31 17.46 0.08 -0.40
C LEU A 31 17.25 -0.99 0.68
N ARG A 32 17.37 -0.61 1.95
CA ARG A 32 17.10 -1.51 3.08
C ARG A 32 15.65 -1.99 3.08
N SER A 33 14.70 -1.10 2.82
CA SER A 33 13.29 -1.44 2.70
C SER A 33 13.05 -2.42 1.55
N LEU A 34 13.59 -2.15 0.37
CA LEU A 34 13.47 -3.04 -0.78
C LEU A 34 14.05 -4.43 -0.48
N MET A 35 15.24 -4.49 0.12
CA MET A 35 15.86 -5.75 0.56
C MET A 35 15.00 -6.48 1.60
N LEU A 36 14.37 -5.75 2.53
CA LEU A 36 13.48 -6.30 3.54
C LEU A 36 12.32 -7.05 2.89
N TRP A 37 11.60 -6.42 1.94
CA TRP A 37 10.42 -7.02 1.32
C TRP A 37 10.76 -8.23 0.47
N TRP A 38 11.85 -8.19 -0.29
CA TRP A 38 12.37 -9.37 -1.00
C TRP A 38 12.80 -10.48 -0.05
N SER A 39 13.48 -10.15 1.05
CA SER A 39 13.92 -11.14 2.05
C SER A 39 12.73 -11.80 2.73
N LEU A 40 11.67 -11.03 3.06
CA LEU A 40 10.44 -11.57 3.64
C LEU A 40 9.72 -12.51 2.67
N GLN A 41 9.68 -12.19 1.38
CA GLN A 41 9.11 -13.09 0.36
C GLN A 41 9.91 -14.41 0.29
N LEU A 42 11.23 -14.35 0.24
CA LEU A 42 12.09 -15.54 0.22
C LEU A 42 11.98 -16.36 1.51
N LEU A 43 11.90 -15.68 2.65
CA LEU A 43 11.71 -16.32 3.95
C LEU A 43 10.36 -17.03 4.03
N SER A 44 9.28 -16.36 3.58
CA SER A 44 7.95 -16.97 3.47
C SER A 44 8.00 -18.22 2.57
N HIS A 45 8.57 -18.09 1.40
CA HIS A 45 8.70 -19.19 0.45
C HIS A 45 9.41 -20.42 1.05
N SER A 46 10.45 -20.17 1.83
CA SER A 46 11.26 -21.23 2.45
C SER A 46 10.60 -21.83 3.69
N LEU A 47 10.00 -21.03 4.56
CA LEU A 47 9.48 -21.48 5.85
C LEU A 47 8.02 -21.98 5.80
N SER A 48 7.18 -21.39 4.97
CA SER A 48 5.76 -21.72 4.94
C SER A 48 5.45 -23.19 4.65
N PRO A 49 6.21 -23.92 3.80
CA PRO A 49 5.99 -25.35 3.61
C PRO A 49 6.23 -26.18 4.88
N TYR A 50 7.16 -25.75 5.75
CA TYR A 50 7.45 -26.43 7.02
C TYR A 50 6.43 -26.07 8.12
N LEU A 51 5.99 -24.82 8.15
CA LEU A 51 5.01 -24.35 9.13
C LEU A 51 3.58 -24.84 8.83
N PHE A 52 3.24 -25.00 7.55
CA PHE A 52 1.91 -25.37 7.07
C PHE A 52 1.95 -26.57 6.08
N PRO A 53 2.60 -27.70 6.43
CA PRO A 53 2.86 -28.79 5.47
C PRO A 53 1.60 -29.34 4.83
N ARG A 54 0.51 -29.53 5.62
CA ARG A 54 -0.77 -30.07 5.11
C ARG A 54 -1.44 -29.12 4.11
N THR A 55 -1.32 -27.81 4.35
CA THR A 55 -1.91 -26.79 3.49
C THR A 55 -1.12 -26.65 2.19
N PHE A 56 0.22 -26.60 2.31
CA PHE A 56 1.11 -26.45 1.16
C PHE A 56 1.15 -27.65 0.22
N SER A 57 0.99 -28.89 0.74
CA SER A 57 0.97 -30.08 -0.13
C SER A 57 -0.14 -30.03 -1.18
N ASN A 58 -1.28 -29.40 -0.83
CA ASN A 58 -2.46 -29.31 -1.68
C ASN A 58 -2.55 -28.02 -2.53
N MET A 59 -1.57 -27.08 -2.38
CA MET A 59 -1.57 -25.82 -3.13
C MET A 59 -0.89 -25.93 -4.49
N SER A 60 -1.50 -25.34 -5.52
CA SER A 60 -0.85 -25.11 -6.80
C SER A 60 0.33 -24.14 -6.65
N THR A 61 1.31 -24.21 -7.56
CA THR A 61 2.47 -23.30 -7.58
C THR A 61 2.03 -21.82 -7.57
N ARG A 62 0.99 -21.48 -8.35
CA ARG A 62 0.45 -20.12 -8.38
C ARG A 62 -0.09 -19.70 -7.00
N THR A 63 -0.82 -20.57 -6.31
CA THR A 63 -1.36 -20.28 -4.97
C THR A 63 -0.24 -20.10 -3.94
N ARG A 64 0.86 -20.86 -4.03
CA ARG A 64 2.03 -20.69 -3.15
C ARG A 64 2.71 -19.33 -3.36
N ILE A 65 2.83 -18.87 -4.61
CA ILE A 65 3.34 -17.53 -4.91
C ILE A 65 2.43 -16.47 -4.26
N HIS A 66 1.11 -16.55 -4.48
CA HIS A 66 0.17 -15.62 -3.84
C HIS A 66 0.21 -15.67 -2.31
N TRP A 67 0.49 -16.84 -1.71
CA TRP A 67 0.72 -16.94 -0.26
C TRP A 67 1.87 -16.05 0.18
N ASP A 68 3.01 -16.12 -0.51
CA ASP A 68 4.18 -15.30 -0.20
C ASP A 68 3.87 -13.80 -0.37
N LEU A 69 3.13 -13.41 -1.43
CA LEU A 69 2.70 -12.02 -1.63
C LEU A 69 1.79 -11.55 -0.50
N HIS A 70 0.83 -12.36 -0.04
CA HIS A 70 -0.04 -12.03 1.08
C HIS A 70 0.71 -11.94 2.42
N VAL A 71 1.77 -12.74 2.64
CA VAL A 71 2.63 -12.62 3.84
C VAL A 71 3.33 -11.27 3.85
N VAL A 72 3.97 -10.87 2.74
CA VAL A 72 4.65 -9.57 2.64
C VAL A 72 3.65 -8.42 2.81
N SER A 73 2.51 -8.47 2.14
CA SER A 73 1.45 -7.45 2.24
C SER A 73 0.88 -7.33 3.66
N LEU A 74 0.70 -8.45 4.36
CA LEU A 74 0.23 -8.44 5.76
C LEU A 74 1.23 -7.75 6.68
N ILE A 75 2.52 -8.11 6.56
CA ILE A 75 3.57 -7.52 7.39
C ILE A 75 3.72 -6.03 7.07
N HIS A 76 3.74 -5.66 5.78
CA HIS A 76 3.79 -4.27 5.35
C HIS A 76 2.66 -3.45 6.00
N SER A 77 1.41 -3.87 5.79
CA SER A 77 0.25 -3.12 6.28
C SER A 77 0.17 -3.09 7.82
N ALA A 78 0.56 -4.18 8.50
CA ALA A 78 0.59 -4.25 9.96
C ALA A 78 1.64 -3.32 10.59
N VAL A 79 2.73 -3.01 9.87
CA VAL A 79 3.79 -2.10 10.32
C VAL A 79 3.52 -0.66 9.89
N VAL A 80 3.22 -0.46 8.61
CA VAL A 80 3.12 0.89 8.02
C VAL A 80 1.85 1.60 8.46
N ALA A 81 0.70 0.91 8.53
CA ALA A 81 -0.57 1.57 8.86
C ALA A 81 -0.59 2.22 10.26
N PRO A 82 -0.12 1.57 11.35
CA PRO A 82 -0.03 2.21 12.66
C PRO A 82 0.96 3.40 12.69
N LEU A 83 2.12 3.27 12.02
CA LEU A 83 3.12 4.33 11.97
C LEU A 83 2.59 5.56 11.22
N ILE A 84 1.97 5.37 10.07
CA ILE A 84 1.34 6.46 9.30
C ILE A 84 0.22 7.13 10.11
N THR A 85 -0.61 6.33 10.79
CA THR A 85 -1.68 6.85 11.64
C THR A 85 -1.11 7.70 12.78
N TYR A 86 -0.01 7.24 13.41
CA TYR A 86 0.68 8.02 14.44
C TYR A 86 1.14 9.37 13.90
N PHE A 87 1.87 9.41 12.79
CA PHE A 87 2.33 10.69 12.20
C PHE A 87 1.16 11.58 11.75
N TRP A 88 0.08 11.00 11.25
CA TRP A 88 -1.10 11.77 10.85
C TRP A 88 -1.81 12.41 12.06
N LEU A 89 -1.93 11.68 13.19
CA LEU A 89 -2.57 12.17 14.41
C LEU A 89 -1.76 13.27 15.12
N TYR A 90 -0.44 13.22 15.02
CA TYR A 90 0.47 14.15 15.70
C TYR A 90 1.12 15.16 14.74
N MET A 91 0.58 15.31 13.55
CA MET A 91 1.02 16.32 12.58
C MET A 91 0.70 17.72 13.11
N ASP A 92 1.67 18.65 13.03
CA ASP A 92 1.45 20.05 13.35
C ASP A 92 0.54 20.71 12.29
N ASP A 93 -0.51 21.40 12.74
CA ASP A 93 -1.44 22.11 11.85
C ASP A 93 -0.78 23.25 11.05
N LYS A 94 0.40 23.72 11.48
CA LYS A 94 1.16 24.81 10.83
C LYS A 94 2.10 24.33 9.72
N VAL A 95 2.21 23.02 9.45
CA VAL A 95 3.07 22.52 8.39
C VAL A 95 2.58 22.97 7.02
N ASP A 96 3.51 23.24 6.11
CA ASP A 96 3.18 23.39 4.70
C ASP A 96 2.75 22.02 4.13
N ARG A 97 1.45 21.87 3.86
CA ARG A 97 0.87 20.60 3.40
C ARG A 97 1.27 20.24 1.96
N ILE A 98 1.76 21.20 1.16
CA ILE A 98 2.15 20.97 -0.24
C ILE A 98 3.66 20.74 -0.34
N PHE A 99 4.47 21.65 0.21
CA PHE A 99 5.92 21.65 0.02
C PHE A 99 6.71 21.39 1.31
N GLY A 100 6.02 21.12 2.42
CA GLY A 100 6.67 20.82 3.69
C GLY A 100 7.49 19.54 3.63
N TYR A 101 8.59 19.51 4.39
CA TYR A 101 9.47 18.36 4.53
C TYR A 101 9.85 18.13 5.98
N GLN A 102 9.84 16.87 6.39
CA GLN A 102 10.30 16.41 7.68
C GLN A 102 11.15 15.15 7.51
N TYR A 103 12.35 15.14 8.10
CA TYR A 103 13.31 14.04 7.93
C TYR A 103 12.76 12.68 8.39
N GLU A 104 12.15 12.64 9.59
CA GLU A 104 11.60 11.41 10.18
C GLU A 104 10.49 10.82 9.32
N LEU A 105 9.65 11.69 8.77
CA LEU A 105 8.59 11.29 7.86
C LEU A 105 9.16 10.80 6.53
N GLY A 106 10.24 11.44 6.02
CA GLY A 106 10.97 10.95 4.85
C GLY A 106 11.58 9.57 5.07
N GLN A 107 12.08 9.26 6.28
CA GLN A 107 12.55 7.93 6.65
C GLN A 107 11.39 6.92 6.68
N LEU A 108 10.23 7.31 7.22
CA LEU A 108 9.04 6.47 7.23
C LEU A 108 8.58 6.12 5.80
N TYR A 109 8.52 7.11 4.90
CA TYR A 109 8.12 6.90 3.51
C TYR A 109 9.05 5.96 2.71
N ALA A 110 10.29 5.75 3.16
CA ALA A 110 11.17 4.75 2.57
C ALA A 110 10.61 3.32 2.70
N LEU A 111 9.83 3.02 3.75
CA LEU A 111 9.19 1.70 3.93
C LEU A 111 8.14 1.43 2.85
N PRO A 112 7.06 2.21 2.72
CA PRO A 112 6.07 2.00 1.66
C PRO A 112 6.66 2.18 0.26
N LEU A 113 7.63 3.08 0.05
CA LEU A 113 8.26 3.22 -1.27
C LEU A 113 8.99 1.94 -1.70
N GLY A 114 9.80 1.34 -0.83
CA GLY A 114 10.45 0.05 -1.12
C GLY A 114 9.44 -1.08 -1.35
N TYR A 115 8.33 -1.08 -0.60
CA TYR A 115 7.23 -2.01 -0.82
C TYR A 115 6.58 -1.81 -2.19
N PHE A 116 6.25 -0.58 -2.60
CA PHE A 116 5.63 -0.32 -3.90
C PHE A 116 6.55 -0.65 -5.08
N VAL A 117 7.89 -0.49 -4.93
CA VAL A 117 8.84 -0.99 -5.94
C VAL A 117 8.73 -2.51 -6.07
N TRP A 118 8.74 -3.24 -4.94
CA TRP A 118 8.55 -4.69 -4.91
C TRP A 118 7.17 -5.08 -5.48
N ASP A 119 6.09 -4.41 -5.04
CA ASP A 119 4.71 -4.69 -5.44
C ASP A 119 4.49 -4.53 -6.95
N VAL A 120 5.02 -3.47 -7.56
CA VAL A 120 4.94 -3.26 -9.02
C VAL A 120 5.64 -4.40 -9.76
N ILE A 121 6.83 -4.81 -9.32
CA ILE A 121 7.59 -5.89 -9.98
C ILE A 121 6.84 -7.22 -9.90
N VAL A 122 6.29 -7.57 -8.74
CA VAL A 122 5.55 -8.83 -8.59
C VAL A 122 4.17 -8.76 -9.26
N SER A 123 3.51 -7.61 -9.24
CA SER A 123 2.22 -7.41 -9.91
C SER A 123 2.33 -7.55 -11.43
N LEU A 124 3.38 -7.02 -12.05
CA LEU A 124 3.65 -7.19 -13.49
C LEU A 124 3.76 -8.66 -13.91
N ARG A 125 4.18 -9.54 -12.99
CA ARG A 125 4.39 -10.95 -13.29
C ARG A 125 3.22 -11.86 -12.90
N TYR A 126 2.49 -11.53 -11.84
CA TYR A 126 1.54 -12.46 -11.21
C TYR A 126 0.11 -11.93 -11.09
N GLU A 127 -0.10 -10.60 -11.24
CA GLU A 127 -1.37 -9.95 -10.99
C GLU A 127 -2.00 -9.38 -12.26
N GLY A 128 -3.23 -8.88 -12.13
CA GLY A 128 -3.95 -8.26 -13.24
C GLY A 128 -3.75 -6.75 -13.34
N PRO A 129 -4.22 -6.11 -14.45
CA PRO A 129 -3.97 -4.70 -14.75
C PRO A 129 -4.39 -3.73 -13.64
N ALA A 130 -5.45 -4.04 -12.88
CA ALA A 130 -5.92 -3.19 -11.80
C ALA A 130 -4.91 -3.07 -10.64
N PHE A 131 -4.20 -4.18 -10.31
CA PHE A 131 -3.15 -4.17 -9.29
C PHE A 131 -1.89 -3.46 -9.80
N ILE A 132 -1.51 -3.68 -11.07
CA ILE A 132 -0.39 -2.97 -11.71
C ILE A 132 -0.63 -1.46 -11.67
N LEU A 133 -1.82 -1.01 -12.08
CA LEU A 133 -2.18 0.41 -12.06
C LEU A 133 -2.16 0.99 -10.65
N HIS A 134 -2.70 0.26 -9.67
CA HIS A 134 -2.65 0.65 -8.26
C HIS A 134 -1.20 0.80 -7.76
N GLY A 135 -0.36 -0.20 -8.00
CA GLY A 135 1.04 -0.19 -7.60
C GLY A 135 1.84 0.94 -8.25
N VAL A 136 1.66 1.19 -9.55
CA VAL A 136 2.33 2.27 -10.27
C VAL A 136 1.90 3.65 -9.76
N LEU A 137 0.62 3.88 -9.51
CA LEU A 137 0.13 5.14 -8.94
C LEU A 137 0.62 5.32 -7.50
N GLY A 138 0.63 4.25 -6.69
CA GLY A 138 1.18 4.27 -5.35
C GLY A 138 2.67 4.57 -5.34
N LEU A 139 3.46 3.87 -6.17
CA LEU A 139 4.90 4.10 -6.31
C LEU A 139 5.22 5.54 -6.71
N SER A 140 4.57 6.05 -7.76
CA SER A 140 4.83 7.39 -8.27
C SER A 140 4.40 8.50 -7.30
N ALA A 141 3.32 8.31 -6.53
CA ALA A 141 2.92 9.25 -5.49
C ALA A 141 3.91 9.26 -4.31
N ASN A 142 4.37 8.07 -3.87
CA ASN A 142 5.30 7.96 -2.74
C ASN A 142 6.70 8.51 -3.06
N ILE A 143 7.20 8.37 -4.29
CA ILE A 143 8.52 8.90 -4.65
C ILE A 143 8.53 10.43 -4.70
N LEU A 144 7.42 11.08 -5.02
CA LEU A 144 7.28 12.53 -5.06
C LEU A 144 7.44 13.20 -3.67
N VAL A 145 7.33 12.45 -2.59
CA VAL A 145 7.63 12.90 -1.23
C VAL A 145 9.06 13.43 -1.11
N TYR A 146 10.00 12.89 -1.89
CA TYR A 146 11.41 13.32 -1.89
C TYR A 146 11.68 14.53 -2.79
N LYS A 147 10.61 15.13 -3.36
CA LYS A 147 10.69 16.37 -4.15
C LYS A 147 10.71 17.68 -3.37
N PRO A 148 10.38 17.92 -2.11
CA PRO A 148 9.29 17.52 -1.24
C PRO A 148 7.92 17.96 -1.82
N PHE A 149 7.01 17.02 -1.92
CA PHE A 149 5.70 17.30 -2.48
C PHE A 149 4.64 16.41 -1.83
N LEU A 150 3.66 17.06 -1.22
CA LEU A 150 2.51 16.41 -0.55
C LEU A 150 2.90 15.39 0.54
N MET A 151 4.07 15.55 1.18
CA MET A 151 4.57 14.64 2.19
C MET A 151 3.57 14.46 3.35
N PHE A 152 3.00 15.54 3.85
CA PHE A 152 2.03 15.52 4.96
C PHE A 152 0.63 15.13 4.48
N GLN A 153 0.20 15.67 3.34
CA GLN A 153 -1.13 15.37 2.81
C GLN A 153 -1.26 13.92 2.34
N GLY A 154 -0.16 13.34 1.86
CA GLY A 154 -0.11 11.94 1.44
C GLY A 154 -0.35 10.93 2.56
N LEU A 155 -0.09 11.28 3.84
CA LEU A 155 -0.38 10.42 4.99
C LEU A 155 -1.84 9.94 4.99
N SER A 156 -2.79 10.86 4.69
CA SER A 156 -4.22 10.54 4.62
C SER A 156 -4.55 9.48 3.58
N ILE A 157 -3.80 9.42 2.48
CA ILE A 157 -4.00 8.41 1.42
C ILE A 157 -3.38 7.07 1.82
N VAL A 158 -2.20 7.07 2.46
CA VAL A 158 -1.56 5.83 2.92
C VAL A 158 -2.35 5.16 4.05
N MET A 159 -3.22 5.88 4.77
CA MET A 159 -4.15 5.28 5.75
C MET A 159 -5.10 4.23 5.16
N TRP A 160 -5.23 4.14 3.83
CA TRP A 160 -5.96 3.04 3.17
C TRP A 160 -5.41 1.66 3.55
N GLU A 161 -4.15 1.57 3.95
CA GLU A 161 -3.51 0.35 4.43
C GLU A 161 -4.12 -0.22 5.72
N LEU A 162 -4.90 0.55 6.50
CA LEU A 162 -5.57 0.07 7.72
C LEU A 162 -6.57 -1.09 7.47
N SER A 163 -7.11 -1.22 6.26
CA SER A 163 -8.00 -2.32 5.89
C SER A 163 -7.26 -3.56 5.37
N THR A 164 -6.01 -3.41 4.92
CA THR A 164 -5.22 -4.45 4.27
C THR A 164 -4.89 -5.65 5.18
N PRO A 165 -4.62 -5.50 6.50
CA PRO A 165 -4.41 -6.64 7.38
C PRO A 165 -5.62 -7.60 7.39
N PHE A 166 -6.84 -7.06 7.48
CA PHE A 166 -8.06 -7.89 7.48
C PHE A 166 -8.28 -8.60 6.14
N LEU A 167 -7.90 -7.96 5.03
CA LEU A 167 -7.95 -8.58 3.70
C LEU A 167 -7.02 -9.80 3.62
N ASN A 168 -5.77 -9.64 4.06
CA ASN A 168 -4.78 -10.71 4.07
C ASN A 168 -5.17 -11.84 5.02
N ILE A 169 -5.64 -11.52 6.24
CA ILE A 169 -6.14 -12.51 7.20
C ILE A 169 -7.32 -13.27 6.59
N HIS A 170 -8.27 -12.59 5.92
CA HIS A 170 -9.40 -13.24 5.27
C HIS A 170 -8.94 -14.27 4.24
N TRP A 171 -7.96 -13.94 3.44
CA TRP A 171 -7.37 -14.82 2.44
C TRP A 171 -6.66 -16.02 3.09
N PHE A 172 -5.87 -15.80 4.16
CA PHE A 172 -5.20 -16.90 4.88
C PHE A 172 -6.20 -17.83 5.52
N LEU A 173 -7.25 -17.33 6.15
CA LEU A 173 -8.31 -18.18 6.73
C LEU A 173 -8.96 -19.07 5.67
N ASP A 174 -9.15 -18.57 4.47
CA ASP A 174 -9.64 -19.35 3.33
C ASP A 174 -8.68 -20.48 2.96
N LYS A 175 -7.38 -20.20 2.85
CA LYS A 175 -6.35 -21.19 2.48
C LYS A 175 -6.06 -22.20 3.58
N LEU A 176 -6.28 -21.84 4.83
CA LEU A 176 -6.14 -22.74 6.00
C LEU A 176 -7.36 -23.64 6.22
N GLY A 177 -8.34 -23.65 5.31
CA GLY A 177 -9.53 -24.49 5.41
C GLY A 177 -10.58 -24.00 6.40
N LEU A 178 -10.49 -22.73 6.81
CA LEU A 178 -11.45 -22.09 7.72
C LEU A 178 -12.54 -21.31 6.96
N THR A 179 -12.77 -21.67 5.70
CA THR A 179 -13.79 -21.07 4.84
C THR A 179 -15.18 -21.23 5.46
N GLY A 180 -15.90 -20.09 5.64
CA GLY A 180 -17.24 -20.08 6.24
C GLY A 180 -17.28 -20.22 7.78
N SER A 181 -16.12 -20.27 8.44
CA SER A 181 -16.03 -20.31 9.89
C SER A 181 -16.46 -18.99 10.55
N ARG A 182 -16.80 -19.04 11.84
CA ARG A 182 -17.16 -17.85 12.63
C ARG A 182 -16.02 -16.82 12.66
N ILE A 183 -14.77 -17.27 12.78
CA ILE A 183 -13.60 -16.36 12.78
C ILE A 183 -13.46 -15.67 11.43
N GLN A 184 -13.67 -16.37 10.31
CA GLN A 184 -13.63 -15.76 8.99
C GLN A 184 -14.80 -14.78 8.80
N PHE A 185 -15.98 -15.07 9.34
CA PHE A 185 -17.12 -14.15 9.31
C PHE A 185 -16.84 -12.85 10.08
N VAL A 186 -16.33 -12.96 11.32
CA VAL A 186 -15.96 -11.78 12.14
C VAL A 186 -14.89 -10.96 11.43
N ASN A 187 -13.83 -11.59 10.92
CA ASN A 187 -12.81 -10.89 10.16
C ASN A 187 -13.36 -10.23 8.88
N ALA A 188 -14.35 -10.86 8.23
CA ALA A 188 -15.02 -10.28 7.06
C ALA A 188 -15.80 -9.00 7.42
N LEU A 189 -16.48 -8.98 8.57
CA LEU A 189 -17.14 -7.76 9.07
C LEU A 189 -16.13 -6.66 9.39
N CYS A 190 -15.03 -6.99 10.07
CA CYS A 190 -13.95 -6.04 10.33
C CYS A 190 -13.36 -5.50 9.03
N LEU A 191 -13.12 -6.36 8.03
CA LEU A 191 -12.63 -5.96 6.71
C LEU A 191 -13.60 -4.97 6.04
N LEU A 192 -14.89 -5.32 5.94
CA LEU A 192 -15.87 -4.44 5.28
C LEU A 192 -16.01 -3.11 6.00
N LEU A 193 -16.09 -3.13 7.34
CA LEU A 193 -16.24 -1.91 8.14
C LEU A 193 -15.01 -0.99 7.96
N THR A 194 -13.80 -1.51 8.16
CA THR A 194 -12.58 -0.72 8.01
C THR A 194 -12.42 -0.25 6.56
N TYR A 195 -12.76 -1.06 5.58
CA TYR A 195 -12.69 -0.69 4.16
C TYR A 195 -13.62 0.48 3.83
N VAL A 196 -14.87 0.43 4.29
CA VAL A 196 -15.83 1.54 4.10
C VAL A 196 -15.32 2.80 4.78
N ILE A 197 -14.85 2.72 6.03
CA ILE A 197 -14.37 3.88 6.77
C ILE A 197 -13.14 4.50 6.08
N VAL A 198 -12.07 3.70 5.83
CA VAL A 198 -10.78 4.29 5.44
C VAL A 198 -10.63 4.50 3.93
N ARG A 199 -11.29 3.70 3.08
CA ARG A 199 -11.15 3.83 1.62
C ARG A 199 -12.33 4.52 0.97
N MET A 200 -13.57 4.19 1.37
CA MET A 200 -14.76 4.71 0.69
C MET A 200 -15.25 6.03 1.28
N THR A 201 -15.06 6.28 2.57
CA THR A 201 -15.49 7.52 3.23
C THR A 201 -14.31 8.47 3.40
N PHE A 202 -13.41 8.14 4.31
CA PHE A 202 -12.25 8.99 4.62
C PHE A 202 -11.34 9.18 3.40
N GLY A 203 -11.05 8.12 2.64
CA GLY A 203 -10.17 8.17 1.48
C GLY A 203 -10.72 9.02 0.33
N VAL A 204 -12.05 9.00 0.10
CA VAL A 204 -12.69 9.89 -0.88
C VAL A 204 -12.62 11.33 -0.41
N TYR A 205 -12.89 11.59 0.88
CA TYR A 205 -12.75 12.92 1.47
C TYR A 205 -11.30 13.44 1.38
N ALA A 206 -10.31 12.62 1.75
CA ALA A 206 -8.89 12.97 1.67
C ALA A 206 -8.45 13.24 0.22
N SER A 207 -8.97 12.49 -0.75
CA SER A 207 -8.72 12.74 -2.17
C SER A 207 -9.30 14.08 -2.63
N TYR A 208 -10.51 14.40 -2.21
CA TYR A 208 -11.14 15.69 -2.49
C TYR A 208 -10.36 16.85 -1.86
N GLU A 209 -9.96 16.72 -0.58
CA GLU A 209 -9.18 17.72 0.14
C GLU A 209 -7.84 17.99 -0.56
N LEU A 210 -7.12 16.92 -0.95
CA LEU A 210 -5.85 17.01 -1.66
C LEU A 210 -6.01 17.72 -3.01
N ILE A 211 -7.00 17.33 -3.82
CA ILE A 211 -7.26 17.97 -5.11
C ILE A 211 -7.63 19.44 -4.90
N SER A 212 -8.52 19.75 -3.95
CA SER A 212 -8.93 21.11 -3.63
C SER A 212 -7.75 21.97 -3.18
N LEU A 213 -6.83 21.42 -2.38
CA LEU A 213 -5.61 22.08 -1.95
C LEU A 213 -4.71 22.43 -3.14
N LEU A 214 -4.54 21.51 -4.10
CA LEU A 214 -3.71 21.76 -5.30
C LEU A 214 -4.29 22.85 -6.22
N TRP A 215 -5.60 23.03 -6.25
CA TRP A 215 -6.28 24.07 -7.06
C TRP A 215 -6.57 25.36 -6.28
N SER A 216 -6.23 25.40 -4.98
CA SER A 216 -6.34 26.60 -4.14
C SER A 216 -5.21 27.59 -4.41
N PRO A 217 -5.28 28.83 -3.86
CA PRO A 217 -4.18 29.79 -3.90
C PRO A 217 -2.85 29.21 -3.36
N SER A 218 -2.88 28.33 -2.36
CA SER A 218 -1.67 27.68 -1.84
C SER A 218 -0.97 26.80 -2.88
N GLY A 219 -1.73 26.24 -3.82
CA GLY A 219 -1.21 25.41 -4.91
C GLY A 219 -0.77 26.17 -6.15
N GLN A 220 -0.78 27.52 -6.18
CA GLN A 220 -0.46 28.31 -7.40
C GLN A 220 0.91 27.96 -8.01
N ASN A 221 1.90 27.61 -7.18
CA ASN A 221 3.25 27.26 -7.60
C ASN A 221 3.41 25.78 -8.00
N VAL A 222 2.36 24.97 -7.91
CA VAL A 222 2.38 23.56 -8.34
C VAL A 222 2.23 23.49 -9.85
N SER A 223 3.11 22.73 -10.52
CA SER A 223 3.04 22.54 -11.98
C SER A 223 1.69 21.93 -12.40
N MET A 224 1.18 22.33 -13.56
CA MET A 224 -0.09 21.82 -14.11
C MET A 224 -0.05 20.31 -14.31
N ILE A 225 1.12 19.73 -14.65
CA ILE A 225 1.30 18.28 -14.80
C ILE A 225 0.98 17.57 -13.49
N LEU A 226 1.52 18.04 -12.36
CA LEU A 226 1.26 17.42 -11.05
C LEU A 226 -0.19 17.62 -10.60
N LYS A 227 -0.78 18.81 -10.86
CA LYS A 227 -2.21 19.03 -10.56
C LYS A 227 -3.09 18.01 -11.31
N TRP A 228 -2.89 17.84 -12.61
CA TRP A 228 -3.66 16.88 -13.39
C TRP A 228 -3.33 15.44 -13.04
N TYR A 229 -2.07 15.12 -12.71
CA TYR A 229 -1.70 13.79 -12.27
C TYR A 229 -2.52 13.35 -11.05
N TYR A 230 -2.62 14.18 -10.00
CA TYR A 230 -3.42 13.86 -8.82
C TYR A 230 -4.94 13.96 -9.07
N SER A 231 -5.37 14.95 -9.88
CA SER A 231 -6.80 15.12 -10.19
C SER A 231 -7.39 13.96 -11.01
N LEU A 232 -6.57 13.24 -11.74
CA LEU A 232 -6.99 12.04 -12.49
C LEU A 232 -6.65 10.75 -11.74
N GLY A 233 -5.47 10.68 -11.14
CA GLY A 233 -4.99 9.47 -10.46
C GLY A 233 -5.79 9.08 -9.22
N LEU A 234 -6.15 10.06 -8.36
CA LEU A 234 -6.94 9.78 -7.16
C LEU A 234 -8.35 9.27 -7.46
N PRO A 235 -9.14 9.86 -8.39
CA PRO A 235 -10.41 9.28 -8.81
C PRO A 235 -10.27 7.88 -9.37
N VAL A 236 -9.23 7.59 -10.17
CA VAL A 236 -8.97 6.24 -10.67
C VAL A 236 -8.72 5.26 -9.53
N LEU A 237 -7.90 5.62 -8.53
CA LEU A 237 -7.67 4.78 -7.35
C LEU A 237 -8.97 4.58 -6.53
N ASN A 238 -9.79 5.62 -6.37
CA ASN A 238 -11.09 5.50 -5.71
C ASN A 238 -12.03 4.55 -6.48
N MET A 239 -12.07 4.63 -7.82
CA MET A 239 -12.84 3.68 -8.64
C MET A 239 -12.37 2.23 -8.45
N LEU A 240 -11.06 1.98 -8.37
CA LEU A 240 -10.52 0.66 -8.06
C LEU A 240 -10.97 0.19 -6.66
N ASN A 241 -10.96 1.08 -5.66
CA ASN A 241 -11.46 0.75 -4.32
C ASN A 241 -12.95 0.35 -4.36
N TYR A 242 -13.81 1.08 -5.07
CA TYR A 242 -15.21 0.69 -5.25
C TYR A 242 -15.36 -0.65 -5.97
N MET A 243 -14.60 -0.87 -7.05
CA MET A 243 -14.62 -2.15 -7.77
C MET A 243 -14.24 -3.33 -6.86
N TRP A 244 -13.19 -3.21 -6.07
CA TRP A 244 -12.76 -4.25 -5.11
C TRP A 244 -13.77 -4.44 -3.99
N PHE A 245 -14.35 -3.36 -3.46
CA PHE A 245 -15.39 -3.45 -2.45
C PHE A 245 -16.58 -4.30 -2.92
N PHE A 246 -17.11 -4.02 -4.10
CA PHE A 246 -18.22 -4.80 -4.64
C PHE A 246 -17.85 -6.27 -4.94
N LYS A 247 -16.61 -6.53 -5.37
CA LYS A 247 -16.11 -7.91 -5.51
C LYS A 247 -16.06 -8.64 -4.15
N MET A 248 -15.56 -7.99 -3.11
CA MET A 248 -15.52 -8.55 -1.76
C MET A 248 -16.94 -8.78 -1.22
N LEU A 249 -17.82 -7.82 -1.36
CA LEU A 249 -19.22 -7.93 -0.90
C LEU A 249 -19.94 -9.10 -1.57
N ARG A 250 -19.79 -9.27 -2.88
CA ARG A 250 -20.35 -10.43 -3.62
C ARG A 250 -19.75 -11.76 -3.15
N ALA A 251 -18.44 -11.81 -2.94
CA ALA A 251 -17.78 -13.02 -2.43
C ALA A 251 -18.26 -13.40 -1.03
N MET A 252 -18.41 -12.42 -0.14
CA MET A 252 -18.92 -12.65 1.22
C MET A 252 -20.40 -13.05 1.21
N HIS A 253 -21.24 -12.41 0.40
CA HIS A 253 -22.64 -12.79 0.24
C HIS A 253 -22.76 -14.24 -0.23
N LYS A 254 -22.01 -14.63 -1.28
CA LYS A 254 -22.00 -16.02 -1.77
C LYS A 254 -21.55 -17.00 -0.69
N ARG A 255 -20.55 -16.65 0.12
CA ARG A 255 -19.95 -17.55 1.12
C ARG A 255 -20.80 -17.75 2.36
N PHE A 256 -21.41 -16.68 2.88
CA PHE A 256 -22.09 -16.72 4.18
C PHE A 256 -23.62 -16.79 4.08
N PHE A 257 -24.22 -16.25 3.02
CA PHE A 257 -25.66 -16.06 2.93
C PHE A 257 -26.33 -16.83 1.77
N ALA A 258 -25.56 -17.32 0.78
CA ALA A 258 -26.17 -18.13 -0.29
C ALA A 258 -26.64 -19.49 0.21
N PRO A 259 -27.74 -20.05 -0.34
CA PRO A 259 -28.20 -21.41 -0.04
C PRO A 259 -27.09 -22.43 -0.25
N ALA A 260 -27.07 -23.51 0.55
CA ALA A 260 -26.02 -24.54 0.57
C ALA A 260 -25.72 -25.12 -0.84
N LYS A 261 -26.74 -25.22 -1.70
CA LYS A 261 -26.63 -25.72 -3.09
C LYS A 261 -25.74 -24.84 -4.00
N ASN A 262 -25.54 -23.55 -3.67
CA ASN A 262 -24.76 -22.58 -4.45
C ASN A 262 -23.41 -22.24 -3.84
N ARG A 263 -23.01 -22.88 -2.73
CA ARG A 263 -21.75 -22.57 -2.03
C ARG A 263 -20.54 -23.31 -2.61
N SER A 264 -20.74 -24.35 -3.40
CA SER A 264 -19.70 -25.28 -3.91
C SER A 264 -19.24 -24.97 -5.35
N GLN A 265 -19.77 -23.94 -5.98
CA GLN A 265 -19.32 -23.42 -7.28
C GLN A 265 -18.57 -22.08 -7.04
#